data_8af61754f6c0651ff392cedb885b49ef
#
_entry.id   8af61754f6c0651ff392cedb885b49ef
#
_cell.length_a   1.000
_cell.length_b   1.000
_cell.length_c   1.000
_cell.angle_alpha   90.00
_cell.angle_beta   90.00
_cell.angle_gamma   90.00
#
_symmetry.space_group_name_H-M   'P 1'
#
loop_
_entity.id
_entity.type
_entity.pdbx_description
1 polymer ?
#
loop_
_entity_poly.entity_id
_entity_poly.type
_entity_poly.pdbx_seq_one_letter_code
_entity_poly.pdbx_strand_id
1 'polypeptide(L)' 'SVVEKSVILTNTAIMHDCHIRYAVIGDDVTIPPHTDILGQENHIILVTNDNLEEILEHQAKGDD' A
#
# COMPACT_ATOMS: atom_id res chain seq x y z
N SER A 1 1.06 7.08 -10.22
CA SER A 1 0.41 6.35 -9.13
C SER A 1 -1.06 6.72 -9.02
N VAL A 2 -1.86 5.77 -8.68
CA VAL A 2 -3.28 5.98 -8.45
C VAL A 2 -3.59 5.66 -6.98
N VAL A 3 -4.19 6.63 -6.30
CA VAL A 3 -4.58 6.46 -4.91
C VAL A 3 -6.05 6.82 -4.80
N GLU A 4 -6.88 5.87 -4.43
CA GLU A 4 -8.32 6.07 -4.34
C GLU A 4 -8.86 5.60 -3.00
N LYS A 5 -9.75 6.38 -2.41
CA LYS A 5 -10.47 6.02 -1.18
C LYS A 5 -9.51 5.52 -0.09
N SER A 6 -8.37 6.21 0.02
CA SER A 6 -7.29 5.83 0.94
C SER A 6 -6.84 7.04 1.76
N VAL A 7 -6.20 6.75 2.88
CA VAL A 7 -5.64 7.79 3.75
C VAL A 7 -4.13 7.61 3.76
N ILE A 8 -3.41 8.67 3.42
CA ILE A 8 -1.95 8.68 3.41
C ILE A 8 -1.48 9.63 4.49
N LEU A 9 -0.73 9.13 5.44
CA LEU A 9 -0.25 9.95 6.55
C LEU A 9 1.06 10.65 6.21
N THR A 10 1.63 11.35 7.19
CA THR A 10 2.77 12.23 6.98
C THR A 10 4.04 11.47 6.59
N ASN A 11 4.88 12.09 5.76
CA ASN A 11 6.18 11.55 5.35
C ASN A 11 6.09 10.22 4.61
N THR A 12 4.97 9.97 3.98
CA THR A 12 4.81 8.76 3.18
C THR A 12 5.19 9.04 1.74
N ALA A 13 5.98 8.17 1.16
CA ALA A 13 6.39 8.28 -0.24
C ALA A 13 5.80 7.11 -1.03
N ILE A 14 5.16 7.42 -2.13
CA ILE A 14 4.61 6.41 -3.03
C ILE A 14 5.33 6.56 -4.37
N MET A 15 6.02 5.51 -4.77
CA MET A 15 6.80 5.55 -6.00
C MET A 15 5.88 5.43 -7.22
N HIS A 16 6.48 5.40 -8.41
CA HIS A 16 5.69 5.39 -9.65
C HIS A 16 5.01 4.04 -9.88
N ASP A 17 3.96 4.06 -10.67
CA ASP A 17 3.23 2.86 -11.08
C ASP A 17 2.65 2.05 -9.92
N CYS A 18 2.17 2.77 -8.90
CA CYS A 18 1.51 2.13 -7.76
C CYS A 18 0.00 2.33 -7.85
N HIS A 19 -0.74 1.35 -7.36
CA HIS A 19 -2.20 1.44 -7.23
C HIS A 19 -2.57 1.16 -5.79
N ILE A 20 -3.19 2.15 -5.16
CA ILE A 20 -3.58 2.04 -3.75
C ILE A 20 -5.06 2.35 -3.64
N ARG A 21 -5.80 1.46 -3.02
CA ARG A 21 -7.23 1.59 -2.91
C ARG A 21 -7.73 0.98 -1.61
N TYR A 22 -8.59 1.71 -0.91
CA TYR A 22 -9.13 1.29 0.39
C TYR A 22 -8.04 0.87 1.35
N ALA A 23 -7.05 1.74 1.52
CA ALA A 23 -5.93 1.48 2.41
C ALA A 23 -5.59 2.70 3.25
N VAL A 24 -5.02 2.47 4.41
CA VAL A 24 -4.48 3.52 5.25
C VAL A 24 -2.98 3.31 5.34
N ILE A 25 -2.21 4.27 4.85
CA ILE A 25 -0.75 4.18 4.84
C ILE A 25 -0.21 4.99 6.02
N GLY A 26 0.55 4.34 6.88
CA GLY A 26 1.08 4.98 8.07
C GLY A 26 2.18 6.00 7.80
N ASP A 27 2.75 6.52 8.89
CA ASP A 27 3.83 7.52 8.78
C ASP A 27 5.13 6.88 8.33
N ASP A 28 5.94 7.66 7.60
CA ASP A 28 7.29 7.28 7.21
C ASP A 28 7.34 5.95 6.44
N VAL A 29 6.29 5.66 5.69
CA VAL A 29 6.23 4.46 4.88
C VAL A 29 6.60 4.80 3.44
N THR A 30 7.48 4.01 2.84
CA THR A 30 7.84 4.17 1.44
C THR A 30 7.31 2.99 0.65
N ILE A 31 6.44 3.26 -0.29
CA ILE A 31 5.85 2.25 -1.16
C ILE A 31 6.73 2.14 -2.40
N PRO A 32 7.36 1.00 -2.66
CA PRO A 32 8.21 0.85 -3.84
C PRO A 32 7.40 0.89 -5.13
N PRO A 33 8.06 1.11 -6.27
CA PRO A 33 7.33 1.17 -7.54
C PRO A 33 6.70 -0.16 -7.91
N HIS A 34 5.67 -0.10 -8.73
CA HIS A 34 4.94 -1.26 -9.24
C HIS A 34 4.27 -2.06 -8.11
N THR A 35 3.76 -1.37 -7.10
CA THR A 35 3.12 -2.00 -5.95
C THR A 35 1.62 -1.74 -6.00
N ASP A 36 0.83 -2.79 -5.85
CA ASP A 36 -0.62 -2.68 -5.77
C ASP A 36 -1.08 -3.03 -4.37
N ILE A 37 -1.76 -2.09 -3.72
CA ILE A 37 -2.34 -2.31 -2.41
C ILE A 37 -3.83 -2.09 -2.55
N LEU A 38 -4.57 -3.17 -2.72
CA LEU A 38 -5.98 -3.12 -3.05
C LEU A 38 -6.80 -3.75 -1.94
N GLY A 39 -7.45 -2.89 -1.16
CA GLY A 39 -8.39 -3.35 -0.15
C GLY A 39 -9.81 -3.36 -0.68
N GLN A 40 -10.76 -3.44 0.21
CA GLN A 40 -12.18 -3.43 -0.12
C GLN A 40 -12.92 -2.45 0.79
N GLU A 41 -14.09 -2.06 0.38
CA GLU A 41 -14.89 -1.09 1.12
C GLU A 41 -15.11 -1.52 2.58
N ASN A 42 -15.29 -2.81 2.81
CA ASN A 42 -15.51 -3.34 4.15
C ASN A 42 -14.26 -4.03 4.73
N HIS A 43 -13.13 -3.88 4.08
CA HIS A 43 -11.89 -4.51 4.56
C HIS A 43 -10.71 -3.64 4.13
N ILE A 44 -10.45 -2.62 4.92
CA ILE A 44 -9.39 -1.66 4.61
C ILE A 44 -8.04 -2.19 5.06
N ILE A 45 -7.05 -2.06 4.20
CA ILE A 45 -5.70 -2.53 4.49
C ILE A 45 -4.93 -1.44 5.22
N LEU A 46 -4.37 -1.78 6.36
CA LEU A 46 -3.50 -0.87 7.10
C LEU A 46 -2.06 -1.19 6.79
N VAL A 47 -1.33 -0.19 6.28
CA VAL A 47 0.06 -0.36 5.89
C VAL A 47 0.94 0.46 6.84
N THR A 48 1.88 -0.22 7.50
CA THR A 48 2.84 0.42 8.39
C THR A 48 4.23 -0.12 8.07
N ASN A 49 5.26 0.53 8.64
CA ASN A 49 6.62 0.04 8.46
C ASN A 49 6.79 -1.39 8.99
N ASP A 50 6.01 -1.75 9.99
CA ASP A 50 6.13 -3.07 10.59
C ASP A 50 5.58 -4.18 9.69
N ASN A 51 4.54 -3.88 8.92
CA ASN A 51 3.89 -4.91 8.11
C ASN A 51 4.09 -4.73 6.61
N LEU A 52 4.80 -3.69 6.21
CA LEU A 52 5.00 -3.41 4.80
C LEU A 52 5.68 -4.57 4.07
N GLU A 53 6.70 -5.14 4.69
CA GLU A 53 7.43 -6.24 4.09
C GLU A 53 6.52 -7.44 3.87
N GLU A 54 5.67 -7.74 4.82
CA GLU A 54 4.72 -8.84 4.68
C GLU A 54 3.75 -8.61 3.53
N ILE A 55 3.26 -7.39 3.41
CA ILE A 55 2.34 -7.05 2.33
C ILE A 55 3.02 -7.21 0.98
N LEU A 56 4.25 -6.74 0.87
CA LEU A 56 5.01 -6.85 -0.38
C LEU A 56 5.30 -8.29 -0.74
N GLU A 57 5.61 -9.11 0.25
CA GLU A 57 5.84 -10.53 0.01
C GLU A 57 4.59 -11.23 -0.52
N HIS A 58 3.44 -10.89 0.05
CA HIS A 58 2.19 -11.47 -0.41
C HIS A 58 1.89 -11.09 -1.86
N GLN A 59 2.20 -9.85 -2.23
CA GLN A 59 2.00 -9.42 -3.60
C GLN A 59 2.96 -10.11 -4.55
N ALA A 60 4.20 -10.27 -4.13
CA ALA A 60 5.20 -10.94 -4.96
C ALA A 60 4.83 -12.38 -5.22
N LYS A 61 4.19 -13.03 -4.27
CA LYS A 61 3.78 -14.42 -4.43
C LYS A 61 2.45 -14.58 -5.15
N GLY A 62 1.71 -13.50 -5.25
CA GLY A 62 0.38 -13.54 -5.82
C GLY A 62 0.32 -13.93 -7.28
N ASP A 63 1.41 -13.77 -7.99
CA ASP A 63 1.43 -14.10 -9.40
C ASP A 63 1.97 -15.51 -9.69
N ASP A 64 2.22 -16.26 -8.69
CA ASP A 64 2.52 -17.68 -8.88
C ASP A 64 1.24 -18.48 -9.14
#